data_1b6b47d80069dc60248632357e73df40
#
_entry.id   1b6b47d80069dc60248632357e73df40
#
_cell.length_a   1.000
_cell.length_b   1.000
_cell.length_c   1.000
_cell.angle_alpha   90.00
_cell.angle_beta   90.00
_cell.angle_gamma   90.00
#
_symmetry.space_group_name_H-M   'P 1'
#
loop_
_entity.id
_entity.type
_entity.pdbx_description
1 polymer ?
#
loop_
_entity_poly.entity_id
_entity_poly.type
_entity_poly.pdbx_seq_one_letter_code
_entity_poly.pdbx_strand_id
1 'polypeptide(L)'
;RVSRGLGDVYKRQIYDGTDAIMLSGESAQGKYPEEAVLTMNKIAHKIEGNLDYASILRRAIRTADNSNSSEAICMSVAEIAANFNVSAIIAFTETGATAKRMSRYRPHCPIIAPTPFDDTVKKLALNWGVKPVLCKSMKSREGLMDLAMVIAKENGISAGEQVIVTGGTPGVSGLTSYLEIVTIK
;
A
#
# COMPACT_ATOMS: atom_id res chain seq x y z
N ARG A 1 10.59 13.24 35.40
CA ARG A 1 10.44 12.52 34.10
C ARG A 1 9.14 12.97 33.49
N VAL A 2 9.21 13.81 32.45
CA VAL A 2 8.00 14.16 31.72
C VAL A 2 7.51 12.86 31.07
N SER A 3 6.36 12.34 31.53
CA SER A 3 5.69 11.23 30.87
C SER A 3 5.33 11.70 29.47
N ARG A 4 6.07 11.22 28.46
CA ARG A 4 5.66 11.40 27.07
C ARG A 4 4.37 10.61 26.91
N GLY A 5 3.27 11.29 26.61
CA GLY A 5 1.97 10.64 26.43
C GLY A 5 2.05 9.58 25.33
N LEU A 6 1.22 8.53 25.42
CA LEU A 6 1.11 7.45 24.42
C LEU A 6 1.01 8.00 22.98
N GLY A 7 0.32 9.14 22.79
CA GLY A 7 0.23 9.81 21.50
C GLY A 7 1.59 10.21 20.90
N ASP A 8 2.58 10.58 21.70
CA ASP A 8 3.91 10.96 21.22
C ASP A 8 4.73 9.74 20.79
N VAL A 9 4.49 8.58 21.40
CA VAL A 9 5.12 7.32 20.99
C VAL A 9 4.63 6.91 19.62
N TYR A 10 3.31 6.89 19.39
CA TYR A 10 2.73 6.54 18.08
C TYR A 10 3.13 7.53 16.99
N LYS A 11 3.14 8.83 17.28
CA LYS A 11 3.65 9.84 16.34
C LYS A 11 5.06 9.50 15.86
N ARG A 12 5.97 9.24 16.81
CA ARG A 12 7.36 8.91 16.49
C ARG A 12 7.46 7.63 15.65
N GLN A 13 6.74 6.57 16.01
CA GLN A 13 6.75 5.31 15.26
C GLN A 13 6.35 5.53 13.79
N ILE A 14 5.32 6.32 13.52
CA ILE A 14 4.87 6.62 12.15
C ILE A 14 5.93 7.44 11.40
N TYR A 15 6.52 8.48 12.04
CA TYR A 15 7.61 9.25 11.43
C TYR A 15 8.85 8.39 11.16
N ASP A 16 9.16 7.43 12.03
CA ASP A 16 10.28 6.49 11.88
C ASP A 16 10.02 5.44 10.78
N GLY A 17 8.79 5.39 10.23
CA GLY A 17 8.44 4.57 9.07
C GLY A 17 8.02 3.15 9.43
N THR A 18 7.40 2.93 10.58
CA THR A 18 6.81 1.62 10.92
C THR A 18 5.68 1.24 9.96
N ASP A 19 5.50 -0.04 9.69
CA ASP A 19 4.42 -0.55 8.84
C ASP A 19 3.09 -0.67 9.58
N ALA A 20 3.13 -0.95 10.89
CA ALA A 20 1.97 -1.06 11.74
C ALA A 20 2.28 -0.58 13.16
N ILE A 21 1.28 -0.06 13.85
CA ILE A 21 1.33 0.31 15.25
C ILE A 21 0.39 -0.58 16.06
N MET A 22 0.71 -0.84 17.31
CA MET A 22 0.00 -1.80 18.14
C MET A 22 -0.47 -1.17 19.44
N LEU A 23 -1.71 -1.47 19.83
CA LEU A 23 -2.23 -1.32 21.18
C LEU A 23 -1.99 -2.61 21.97
N SER A 24 -1.82 -2.51 23.26
CA SER A 24 -1.65 -3.65 24.17
C SER A 24 -2.75 -3.66 25.23
N GLY A 25 -2.44 -3.26 26.47
CA GLY A 25 -3.39 -3.23 27.56
C GLY A 25 -4.58 -2.30 27.33
N GLU A 26 -4.41 -1.25 26.55
CA GLU A 26 -5.44 -0.26 26.24
C GLU A 26 -6.66 -0.88 25.54
N SER A 27 -6.44 -1.86 24.65
CA SER A 27 -7.52 -2.56 23.95
C SER A 27 -7.87 -3.92 24.57
N ALA A 28 -6.91 -4.57 25.29
CA ALA A 28 -7.14 -5.90 25.85
C ALA A 28 -7.84 -5.88 27.21
N GLN A 29 -7.56 -4.89 28.07
CA GLN A 29 -8.06 -4.78 29.45
C GLN A 29 -8.50 -3.35 29.82
N GLY A 30 -8.34 -2.39 28.93
CA GLY A 30 -8.69 -0.99 29.16
C GLY A 30 -10.20 -0.77 29.26
N LYS A 31 -10.60 0.31 29.91
CA LYS A 31 -12.01 0.70 30.04
C LYS A 31 -12.61 1.27 28.74
N TYR A 32 -11.75 1.69 27.81
CA TYR A 32 -12.13 2.42 26.60
C TYR A 32 -11.42 1.85 25.35
N PRO A 33 -11.63 0.56 25.00
CA PRO A 33 -10.88 -0.10 23.92
C PRO A 33 -11.18 0.50 22.54
N GLU A 34 -12.43 0.85 22.26
CA GLU A 34 -12.82 1.46 20.98
C GLU A 34 -12.23 2.86 20.83
N GLU A 35 -12.30 3.69 21.85
CA GLU A 35 -11.72 5.03 21.85
C GLU A 35 -10.19 5.00 21.71
N ALA A 36 -9.54 3.97 22.26
CA ALA A 36 -8.11 3.79 22.10
C ALA A 36 -7.74 3.54 20.63
N VAL A 37 -8.47 2.65 19.95
CA VAL A 37 -8.28 2.38 18.51
C VAL A 37 -8.58 3.61 17.67
N LEU A 38 -9.71 4.29 17.93
CA LEU A 38 -10.09 5.50 17.20
C LEU A 38 -9.07 6.63 17.38
N THR A 39 -8.53 6.77 18.59
CA THR A 39 -7.50 7.77 18.90
C THR A 39 -6.21 7.46 18.16
N MET A 40 -5.76 6.19 18.16
CA MET A 40 -4.59 5.74 17.42
C MET A 40 -4.76 6.01 15.91
N ASN A 41 -5.92 5.69 15.35
CA ASN A 41 -6.24 5.96 13.94
C ASN A 41 -6.18 7.46 13.61
N LYS A 42 -6.78 8.31 14.45
CA LYS A 42 -6.72 9.77 14.26
C LYS A 42 -5.29 10.32 14.30
N ILE A 43 -4.45 9.78 15.18
CA ILE A 43 -3.03 10.15 15.25
C ILE A 43 -2.32 9.72 13.97
N ALA A 44 -2.53 8.49 13.50
CA ALA A 44 -1.92 7.97 12.28
C ALA A 44 -2.27 8.86 11.08
N HIS A 45 -3.54 9.08 10.81
CA HIS A 45 -3.98 9.95 9.70
C HIS A 45 -3.40 11.36 9.76
N LYS A 46 -3.36 11.97 10.95
CA LYS A 46 -2.80 13.32 11.10
C LYS A 46 -1.31 13.35 10.79
N ILE A 47 -0.55 12.32 11.16
CA ILE A 47 0.89 12.26 10.91
C ILE A 47 1.17 11.93 9.46
N GLU A 48 0.48 10.96 8.89
CA GLU A 48 0.62 10.57 7.48
C GLU A 48 0.34 11.75 6.54
N GLY A 49 -0.66 12.58 6.84
CA GLY A 49 -0.93 13.80 6.07
C GLY A 49 0.16 14.88 6.15
N ASN A 50 1.17 14.73 7.04
CA ASN A 50 2.29 15.65 7.19
C ASN A 50 3.65 15.02 6.86
N LEU A 51 3.69 13.80 6.34
CA LEU A 51 4.94 13.14 5.93
C LEU A 51 5.50 13.80 4.65
N ASP A 52 6.82 13.96 4.61
CA ASP A 52 7.53 14.34 3.38
C ASP A 52 7.75 13.08 2.50
N TYR A 53 6.70 12.69 1.79
CA TYR A 53 6.71 11.53 0.90
C TYR A 53 7.80 11.61 -0.17
N ALA A 54 8.12 12.81 -0.65
CA ALA A 54 9.17 13.00 -1.64
C ALA A 54 10.57 12.67 -1.09
N SER A 55 10.85 13.07 0.15
CA SER A 55 12.12 12.72 0.81
C SER A 55 12.20 11.24 1.17
N ILE A 56 11.08 10.64 1.59
CA ILE A 56 10.99 9.20 1.86
C ILE A 56 11.29 8.41 0.59
N LEU A 57 10.65 8.75 -0.52
CA LEU A 57 10.85 8.10 -1.82
C LEU A 57 12.30 8.22 -2.29
N ARG A 58 12.89 9.43 -2.26
CA ARG A 58 14.31 9.64 -2.63
C ARG A 58 15.25 8.78 -1.82
N ARG A 59 15.00 8.62 -0.51
CA ARG A 59 15.77 7.75 0.36
C ARG A 59 15.62 6.27 -0.02
N ALA A 60 14.38 5.82 -0.25
CA ALA A 60 14.08 4.44 -0.65
C ALA A 60 14.76 4.07 -1.98
N ILE A 61 14.71 4.95 -2.97
CA ILE A 61 15.37 4.77 -4.27
C ILE A 61 16.90 4.63 -4.12
N ARG A 62 17.53 5.47 -3.30
CA ARG A 62 18.99 5.39 -3.07
C ARG A 62 19.44 4.09 -2.44
N THR A 63 18.59 3.43 -1.69
CA THR A 63 18.88 2.16 -0.99
C THR A 63 18.30 0.94 -1.68
N ALA A 64 17.64 1.12 -2.83
CA ALA A 64 17.03 0.04 -3.59
C ALA A 64 18.10 -0.86 -4.23
N ASP A 65 17.82 -2.14 -4.27
CA ASP A 65 18.60 -3.12 -5.02
C ASP A 65 18.16 -3.11 -6.49
N ASN A 66 18.96 -2.49 -7.35
CA ASN A 66 18.66 -2.35 -8.78
C ASN A 66 18.99 -3.61 -9.59
N SER A 67 19.22 -4.75 -8.94
CA SER A 67 19.66 -5.99 -9.60
C SER A 67 18.54 -6.76 -10.32
N ASN A 68 17.26 -6.41 -10.10
CA ASN A 68 16.16 -7.13 -10.74
C ASN A 68 15.07 -6.22 -11.31
N SER A 69 14.43 -6.71 -12.39
CA SER A 69 13.40 -5.97 -13.13
C SER A 69 12.16 -5.64 -12.30
N SER A 70 11.79 -6.50 -11.34
CA SER A 70 10.64 -6.24 -10.46
C SER A 70 10.88 -5.04 -9.55
N GLU A 71 12.10 -4.86 -9.06
CA GLU A 71 12.46 -3.69 -8.27
C GLU A 71 12.43 -2.42 -9.12
N ALA A 72 13.01 -2.47 -10.32
CA ALA A 72 13.01 -1.35 -11.26
C ALA A 72 11.58 -0.89 -11.62
N ILE A 73 10.66 -1.85 -11.88
CA ILE A 73 9.26 -1.52 -12.16
C ILE A 73 8.58 -0.91 -10.93
N CYS A 74 8.75 -1.50 -9.75
CA CYS A 74 8.15 -0.96 -8.53
C CYS A 74 8.66 0.47 -8.22
N MET A 75 9.94 0.72 -8.42
CA MET A 75 10.54 2.05 -8.29
C MET A 75 9.90 3.03 -9.28
N SER A 76 9.80 2.66 -10.56
CA SER A 76 9.18 3.50 -11.59
C SER A 76 7.72 3.80 -11.30
N VAL A 77 6.94 2.82 -10.81
CA VAL A 77 5.55 3.03 -10.38
C VAL A 77 5.48 4.05 -9.24
N ALA A 78 6.36 3.95 -8.25
CA ALA A 78 6.38 4.87 -7.12
C ALA A 78 6.78 6.30 -7.55
N GLU A 79 7.74 6.45 -8.48
CA GLU A 79 8.12 7.74 -9.05
C GLU A 79 6.99 8.35 -9.89
N ILE A 80 6.30 7.54 -10.70
CA ILE A 80 5.12 8.01 -11.44
C ILE A 80 4.04 8.46 -10.46
N ALA A 81 3.73 7.67 -9.44
CA ALA A 81 2.74 8.02 -8.43
C ALA A 81 3.09 9.32 -7.68
N ALA A 82 4.37 9.62 -7.47
CA ALA A 82 4.81 10.84 -6.80
C ALA A 82 4.69 12.11 -7.68
N ASN A 83 4.78 11.96 -9.01
CA ASN A 83 4.83 13.08 -9.95
C ASN A 83 3.57 13.23 -10.79
N PHE A 84 2.73 12.21 -10.80
CA PHE A 84 1.49 12.16 -11.56
C PHE A 84 0.31 11.92 -10.63
N ASN A 85 -0.79 12.65 -10.82
CA ASN A 85 -1.95 12.58 -9.93
C ASN A 85 -2.73 11.28 -10.18
N VAL A 86 -2.39 10.23 -9.44
CA VAL A 86 -3.10 8.95 -9.47
C VAL A 86 -3.83 8.71 -8.14
N SER A 87 -5.03 8.16 -8.22
CA SER A 87 -5.87 7.89 -7.05
C SER A 87 -5.45 6.63 -6.31
N ALA A 88 -4.83 5.66 -6.99
CA ALA A 88 -4.31 4.44 -6.38
C ALA A 88 -3.30 3.72 -7.28
N ILE A 89 -2.56 2.79 -6.68
CA ILE A 89 -1.79 1.76 -7.36
C ILE A 89 -2.50 0.43 -7.17
N ILE A 90 -2.87 -0.25 -8.26
CA ILE A 90 -3.46 -1.59 -8.24
C ILE A 90 -2.34 -2.59 -8.54
N ALA A 91 -1.87 -3.28 -7.51
CA ALA A 91 -0.71 -4.16 -7.58
C ALA A 91 -1.14 -5.63 -7.51
N PHE A 92 -1.40 -6.26 -8.66
CA PHE A 92 -1.71 -7.69 -8.71
C PHE A 92 -0.55 -8.54 -8.19
N THR A 93 -0.85 -9.48 -7.30
CA THR A 93 0.17 -10.30 -6.67
C THR A 93 -0.38 -11.66 -6.24
N GLU A 94 0.40 -12.71 -6.40
CA GLU A 94 0.07 -14.04 -5.87
C GLU A 94 0.64 -14.23 -4.45
N THR A 95 1.90 -13.89 -4.28
CA THR A 95 2.65 -14.12 -3.03
C THR A 95 2.72 -12.88 -2.11
N GLY A 96 2.23 -11.73 -2.59
CA GLY A 96 2.38 -10.45 -1.91
C GLY A 96 3.66 -9.70 -2.24
N ALA A 97 4.58 -10.27 -3.03
CA ALA A 97 5.90 -9.69 -3.27
C ALA A 97 5.84 -8.30 -3.94
N THR A 98 5.00 -8.13 -4.96
CA THR A 98 4.82 -6.84 -5.66
C THR A 98 4.31 -5.76 -4.70
N ALA A 99 3.24 -6.06 -3.94
CA ALA A 99 2.66 -5.12 -2.99
C ALA A 99 3.64 -4.74 -1.87
N LYS A 100 4.42 -5.70 -1.34
CA LYS A 100 5.46 -5.43 -0.33
C LYS A 100 6.59 -4.55 -0.86
N ARG A 101 7.06 -4.81 -2.09
CA ARG A 101 8.07 -3.94 -2.73
C ARG A 101 7.53 -2.53 -2.90
N MET A 102 6.29 -2.41 -3.38
CA MET A 102 5.65 -1.11 -3.55
C MET A 102 5.51 -0.34 -2.23
N SER A 103 5.08 -1.02 -1.16
CA SER A 103 4.95 -0.44 0.19
C SER A 103 6.26 0.16 0.71
N ARG A 104 7.42 -0.39 0.36
CA ARG A 104 8.75 0.12 0.78
C ARG A 104 9.04 1.53 0.26
N TYR A 105 8.48 1.88 -0.89
CA TYR A 105 8.62 3.22 -1.48
C TYR A 105 7.67 4.26 -0.89
N ARG A 106 6.71 3.85 -0.04
CA ARG A 106 5.76 4.74 0.64
C ARG A 106 5.08 5.72 -0.33
N PRO A 107 4.39 5.25 -1.38
CA PRO A 107 3.64 6.15 -2.25
C PRO A 107 2.57 6.90 -1.46
N HIS A 108 2.27 8.14 -1.86
CA HIS A 108 1.26 8.96 -1.19
C HIS A 108 -0.19 8.46 -1.39
N CYS A 109 -0.41 7.61 -2.40
CA CYS A 109 -1.71 7.00 -2.69
C CYS A 109 -1.78 5.55 -2.19
N PRO A 110 -2.99 5.00 -1.97
CA PRO A 110 -3.16 3.64 -1.49
C PRO A 110 -2.66 2.61 -2.51
N ILE A 111 -2.14 1.50 -2.00
CA ILE A 111 -1.78 0.31 -2.78
C ILE A 111 -2.90 -0.71 -2.61
N ILE A 112 -3.75 -0.88 -3.61
CA ILE A 112 -4.75 -1.94 -3.63
C ILE A 112 -4.07 -3.18 -4.18
N ALA A 113 -4.10 -4.29 -3.44
CA ALA A 113 -3.36 -5.51 -3.77
C ALA A 113 -4.31 -6.70 -4.02
N PRO A 114 -4.83 -6.86 -5.25
CA PRO A 114 -5.65 -8.02 -5.59
C PRO A 114 -4.82 -9.30 -5.61
N THR A 115 -5.35 -10.34 -4.95
CA THR A 115 -4.73 -11.67 -4.90
C THR A 115 -5.80 -12.76 -4.83
N PRO A 116 -5.59 -13.93 -5.47
CA PRO A 116 -6.50 -15.06 -5.36
C PRO A 116 -6.29 -15.90 -4.08
N PHE A 117 -5.32 -15.56 -3.24
CA PHE A 117 -4.92 -16.34 -2.07
C PHE A 117 -5.27 -15.65 -0.75
N ASP A 118 -6.16 -16.24 0.04
CA ASP A 118 -6.60 -15.73 1.34
C ASP A 118 -5.43 -15.54 2.33
N ASP A 119 -4.47 -16.44 2.34
CA ASP A 119 -3.26 -16.31 3.17
C ASP A 119 -2.40 -15.09 2.79
N THR A 120 -2.39 -14.74 1.51
CA THR A 120 -1.69 -13.53 1.04
C THR A 120 -2.43 -12.27 1.48
N VAL A 121 -3.76 -12.26 1.46
CA VAL A 121 -4.58 -11.18 2.01
C VAL A 121 -4.21 -10.92 3.48
N LYS A 122 -4.22 -11.97 4.30
CA LYS A 122 -3.88 -11.87 5.74
C LYS A 122 -2.47 -11.34 5.96
N LYS A 123 -1.48 -11.84 5.22
CA LYS A 123 -0.08 -11.39 5.32
C LYS A 123 0.13 -9.94 4.91
N LEU A 124 -0.59 -9.46 3.91
CA LEU A 124 -0.46 -8.10 3.41
C LEU A 124 -1.15 -7.05 4.29
N ALA A 125 -2.10 -7.44 5.12
CA ALA A 125 -2.83 -6.54 6.00
C ALA A 125 -1.94 -5.76 6.99
N LEU A 126 -0.72 -6.24 7.26
CA LEU A 126 0.26 -5.58 8.13
C LEU A 126 1.29 -4.72 7.36
N ASN A 127 1.17 -4.61 6.04
CA ASN A 127 2.07 -3.77 5.26
C ASN A 127 1.52 -2.35 5.11
N TRP A 128 2.37 -1.36 5.28
CA TRP A 128 1.99 0.04 5.20
C TRP A 128 1.34 0.38 3.85
N GLY A 129 0.22 1.09 3.91
CA GLY A 129 -0.49 1.60 2.73
C GLY A 129 -1.10 0.53 1.82
N VAL A 130 -1.02 -0.75 2.19
CA VAL A 130 -1.56 -1.86 1.40
C VAL A 130 -2.97 -2.22 1.85
N LYS A 131 -3.91 -2.18 0.91
CA LYS A 131 -5.27 -2.70 1.04
C LYS A 131 -5.38 -4.00 0.25
N PRO A 132 -5.23 -5.17 0.86
CA PRO A 132 -5.34 -6.43 0.15
C PRO A 132 -6.81 -6.73 -0.20
N VAL A 133 -7.04 -7.29 -1.39
CA VAL A 133 -8.37 -7.64 -1.89
C VAL A 133 -8.35 -9.08 -2.39
N LEU A 134 -9.24 -9.92 -1.85
CA LEU A 134 -9.41 -11.28 -2.37
C LEU A 134 -10.14 -11.21 -3.71
N CYS A 135 -9.59 -11.82 -4.74
CA CYS A 135 -10.18 -11.81 -6.07
C CYS A 135 -10.06 -13.17 -6.75
N LYS A 136 -10.76 -13.34 -7.87
CA LYS A 136 -10.58 -14.54 -8.72
C LYS A 136 -9.25 -14.45 -9.46
N SER A 137 -8.60 -15.61 -9.67
CA SER A 137 -7.41 -15.69 -10.52
C SER A 137 -7.78 -15.39 -11.98
N MET A 138 -7.02 -14.50 -12.61
CA MET A 138 -7.15 -14.16 -14.01
C MET A 138 -6.02 -14.75 -14.82
N LYS A 139 -6.35 -15.31 -15.98
CA LYS A 139 -5.38 -15.99 -16.86
C LYS A 139 -4.91 -15.09 -18.02
N SER A 140 -5.55 -13.94 -18.23
CA SER A 140 -5.21 -13.02 -19.32
C SER A 140 -4.97 -11.60 -18.78
N ARG A 141 -4.20 -10.81 -19.52
CA ARG A 141 -3.96 -9.40 -19.21
C ARG A 141 -5.25 -8.57 -19.32
N GLU A 142 -6.08 -8.84 -20.32
CA GLU A 142 -7.39 -8.18 -20.48
C GLU A 142 -8.26 -8.41 -19.25
N GLY A 143 -8.39 -9.66 -18.78
CA GLY A 143 -9.12 -9.98 -17.56
C GLY A 143 -8.57 -9.29 -16.32
N LEU A 144 -7.25 -9.07 -16.22
CA LEU A 144 -6.65 -8.28 -15.14
C LEU A 144 -7.04 -6.80 -15.24
N MET A 145 -7.10 -6.22 -16.45
CA MET A 145 -7.50 -4.83 -16.64
C MET A 145 -8.99 -4.63 -16.30
N ASP A 146 -9.87 -5.52 -16.76
CA ASP A 146 -11.29 -5.48 -16.41
C ASP A 146 -11.50 -5.59 -14.89
N LEU A 147 -10.79 -6.51 -14.25
CA LEU A 147 -10.83 -6.68 -12.81
C LEU A 147 -10.29 -5.45 -12.08
N ALA A 148 -9.23 -4.80 -12.58
CA ALA A 148 -8.70 -3.58 -12.01
C ALA A 148 -9.74 -2.45 -12.03
N MET A 149 -10.50 -2.31 -13.12
CA MET A 149 -11.59 -1.33 -13.23
C MET A 149 -12.70 -1.57 -12.19
N VAL A 150 -13.09 -2.83 -12.00
CA VAL A 150 -14.10 -3.21 -10.98
C VAL A 150 -13.58 -2.89 -9.59
N ILE A 151 -12.37 -3.34 -9.25
CA ILE A 151 -11.75 -3.12 -7.95
C ILE A 151 -11.57 -1.63 -7.67
N ALA A 152 -11.17 -0.83 -8.65
CA ALA A 152 -11.05 0.61 -8.49
C ALA A 152 -12.38 1.25 -8.06
N LYS A 153 -13.47 0.94 -8.76
CA LYS A 153 -14.81 1.44 -8.44
C LYS A 153 -15.30 0.99 -7.06
N GLU A 154 -15.11 -0.27 -6.70
CA GLU A 154 -15.44 -0.80 -5.37
C GLU A 154 -14.64 -0.14 -4.24
N ASN A 155 -13.48 0.43 -4.56
CA ASN A 155 -12.64 1.19 -3.64
C ASN A 155 -12.87 2.71 -3.70
N GLY A 156 -13.95 3.15 -4.34
CA GLY A 156 -14.38 4.55 -4.35
C GLY A 156 -13.66 5.44 -5.36
N ILE A 157 -12.93 4.85 -6.32
CA ILE A 157 -12.27 5.61 -7.39
C ILE A 157 -13.30 5.89 -8.48
N SER A 158 -13.48 7.16 -8.80
CA SER A 158 -14.54 7.64 -9.70
C SER A 158 -14.13 7.57 -11.16
N ALA A 159 -15.12 7.62 -12.07
CA ALA A 159 -14.87 7.75 -13.49
C ALA A 159 -14.09 9.04 -13.79
N GLY A 160 -13.12 8.95 -14.69
CA GLY A 160 -12.20 10.04 -15.03
C GLY A 160 -10.92 10.08 -14.18
N GLU A 161 -10.89 9.44 -13.01
CA GLU A 161 -9.67 9.31 -12.21
C GLU A 161 -8.71 8.30 -12.81
N GLN A 162 -7.42 8.44 -12.49
CA GLN A 162 -6.37 7.58 -13.01
C GLN A 162 -5.78 6.70 -11.92
N VAL A 163 -5.45 5.47 -12.29
CA VAL A 163 -4.76 4.51 -11.44
C VAL A 163 -3.56 3.93 -12.17
N ILE A 164 -2.57 3.46 -11.43
CA ILE A 164 -1.49 2.65 -12.00
C ILE A 164 -1.81 1.19 -11.76
N VAL A 165 -1.86 0.38 -12.82
CA VAL A 165 -2.02 -1.08 -12.73
C VAL A 165 -0.65 -1.72 -12.95
N THR A 166 -0.24 -2.59 -12.05
CA THR A 166 1.05 -3.29 -12.12
C THR A 166 0.92 -4.73 -11.63
N GLY A 167 1.83 -5.57 -12.07
CA GLY A 167 1.86 -6.97 -11.69
C GLY A 167 2.82 -7.81 -12.51
N GLY A 168 2.75 -9.12 -12.33
CA GLY A 168 3.44 -10.11 -13.16
C GLY A 168 2.58 -10.58 -14.33
N THR A 169 3.20 -11.25 -15.29
CA THR A 169 2.48 -11.97 -16.33
C THR A 169 1.68 -13.12 -15.70
N PRO A 170 0.38 -13.26 -16.01
CA PRO A 170 -0.41 -14.37 -15.50
C PRO A 170 0.24 -15.73 -15.76
N GLY A 171 0.32 -16.56 -14.73
CA GLY A 171 0.97 -17.89 -14.80
C GLY A 171 2.49 -17.89 -14.61
N VAL A 172 3.12 -16.71 -14.43
CA VAL A 172 4.55 -16.58 -14.09
C VAL A 172 4.66 -15.97 -12.71
N SER A 173 4.88 -16.81 -11.70
CA SER A 173 4.96 -16.35 -10.32
C SER A 173 6.28 -15.64 -10.00
N GLY A 174 6.24 -14.63 -9.13
CA GLY A 174 7.41 -14.00 -8.53
C GLY A 174 8.00 -12.80 -9.28
N LEU A 175 7.52 -12.49 -10.49
CA LEU A 175 7.99 -11.36 -11.29
C LEU A 175 6.94 -10.26 -11.39
N THR A 176 7.35 -9.01 -11.20
CA THR A 176 6.58 -7.84 -11.63
C THR A 176 7.15 -7.42 -12.98
N SER A 177 6.34 -7.42 -14.03
CA SER A 177 6.81 -7.31 -15.41
C SER A 177 6.18 -6.17 -16.22
N TYR A 178 5.16 -5.51 -15.68
CA TYR A 178 4.49 -4.40 -16.37
C TYR A 178 3.98 -3.32 -15.41
N LEU A 179 3.78 -2.16 -15.96
CA LEU A 179 2.97 -1.07 -15.38
C LEU A 179 2.12 -0.44 -16.50
N GLU A 180 0.95 0.04 -16.15
CA GLU A 180 0.06 0.73 -17.08
C GLU A 180 -0.74 1.80 -16.31
N ILE A 181 -0.88 3.01 -16.90
CA ILE A 181 -1.75 4.06 -16.35
C ILE A 181 -3.10 3.91 -17.02
N VAL A 182 -4.14 3.77 -16.22
CA VAL A 182 -5.50 3.51 -16.69
C VAL A 182 -6.44 4.59 -16.17
N THR A 183 -7.27 5.13 -17.05
CA THR A 183 -8.36 6.03 -16.67
C THR A 183 -9.62 5.20 -16.39
N ILE A 184 -10.22 5.39 -15.23
CA ILE A 184 -11.45 4.70 -14.83
C ILE A 184 -12.62 5.21 -15.66
N LYS A 185 -13.37 4.28 -16.25
CA LYS A 185 -14.54 4.56 -17.13
C LYS A 185 -15.85 4.49 -16.36
#